data_ba4959bf2de5762d25123ae1a5baf03d
#
_entry.id   ba4959bf2de5762d25123ae1a5baf03d
#
_cell.length_a   1.000
_cell.length_b   1.000
_cell.length_c   1.000
_cell.angle_alpha   90.00
_cell.angle_beta   90.00
_cell.angle_gamma   90.00
#
_symmetry.space_group_name_H-M   'P 1'
#
loop_
_entity.id
_entity.type
_entity.pdbx_description
1 polymer ?
#
loop_
_entity_poly.entity_id
_entity_poly.type
_entity_poly.pdbx_seq_one_letter_code
_entity_poly.pdbx_strand_id
1 'polypeptide(L)'
;PYKPTWDLQETLLKQAVDRKIARRRAGLKENDRTEGDNPEGLPWPDHHLLFVEHPHVLTLGKSGDANHVIVSSERLAELGVEYHEINRGGDITYHGPGQLVVYPILDLDQFRTDIGWYLRQLEEAVIRTCADWGVTTGRIDGLTGVWVNPEAGMSARKICAIGVKCSRWVTMHGLA
;
A
#
# COMPACT_ATOMS: atom_id res chain seq x y z
N PRO A 1 -17.08 3.76 -0.17
CA PRO A 1 -16.60 4.36 1.09
C PRO A 1 -15.21 3.85 1.44
N TYR A 2 -14.41 4.67 2.12
CA TYR A 2 -13.03 4.32 2.49
C TYR A 2 -13.00 3.24 3.59
N LYS A 3 -13.77 3.44 4.65
CA LYS A 3 -13.75 2.58 5.86
C LYS A 3 -13.99 1.09 5.58
N PRO A 4 -15.00 0.66 4.80
CA PRO A 4 -15.19 -0.76 4.48
C PRO A 4 -14.00 -1.40 3.76
N THR A 5 -13.34 -0.67 2.88
CA THR A 5 -12.14 -1.16 2.18
C THR A 5 -10.95 -1.28 3.14
N TRP A 6 -10.81 -0.34 4.08
CA TRP A 6 -9.79 -0.44 5.14
C TRP A 6 -10.05 -1.65 6.05
N ASP A 7 -11.30 -1.88 6.47
CA ASP A 7 -11.68 -3.04 7.29
C ASP A 7 -11.41 -4.37 6.58
N LEU A 8 -11.65 -4.42 5.26
CA LEU A 8 -11.29 -5.58 4.44
C LEU A 8 -9.77 -5.81 4.45
N GLN A 9 -8.97 -4.77 4.27
CA GLN A 9 -7.51 -4.90 4.33
C GLN A 9 -7.02 -5.41 5.69
N GLU A 10 -7.54 -4.88 6.80
CA GLU A 10 -7.19 -5.35 8.16
C GLU A 10 -7.58 -6.82 8.35
N THR A 11 -8.73 -7.24 7.81
CA THR A 11 -9.18 -8.63 7.85
C THR A 11 -8.23 -9.55 7.09
N LEU A 12 -7.87 -9.19 5.86
CA LEU A 12 -6.96 -9.98 5.01
C LEU A 12 -5.54 -10.04 5.61
N LEU A 13 -5.03 -8.91 6.11
CA LEU A 13 -3.76 -8.86 6.83
C LEU A 13 -3.76 -9.81 8.03
N LYS A 14 -4.83 -9.75 8.85
CA LYS A 14 -4.96 -10.61 10.03
C LYS A 14 -4.99 -12.09 9.63
N GLN A 15 -5.77 -12.46 8.64
CA GLN A 15 -5.84 -13.84 8.15
C GLN A 15 -4.47 -14.34 7.69
N ALA A 16 -3.74 -13.55 6.92
CA ALA A 16 -2.39 -13.90 6.47
C ALA A 16 -1.42 -14.08 7.64
N VAL A 17 -1.44 -13.15 8.62
CA VAL A 17 -0.60 -13.24 9.82
C VAL A 17 -0.96 -14.46 10.68
N ASP A 18 -2.24 -14.75 10.85
CA ASP A 18 -2.70 -15.91 11.64
C ASP A 18 -2.24 -17.22 10.98
N ARG A 19 -2.32 -17.35 9.65
CA ARG A 19 -1.77 -18.50 8.92
C ARG A 19 -0.26 -18.64 9.11
N LYS A 20 0.52 -17.56 9.02
CA LYS A 20 1.96 -17.57 9.29
C LYS A 20 2.28 -18.07 10.71
N ILE A 21 1.53 -17.60 11.70
CA ILE A 21 1.70 -18.04 13.10
C ILE A 21 1.38 -19.52 13.23
N ALA A 22 0.32 -20.02 12.60
CA ALA A 22 -0.03 -21.45 12.63
C ALA A 22 1.07 -22.30 12.02
N ARG A 23 1.58 -21.96 10.82
CA ARG A 23 2.69 -22.65 10.16
C ARG A 23 3.94 -22.67 11.03
N ARG A 24 4.34 -21.54 11.61
CA ARG A 24 5.50 -21.44 12.50
C ARG A 24 5.34 -22.32 13.76
N ARG A 25 4.15 -22.39 14.35
CA ARG A 25 3.85 -23.27 15.49
C ARG A 25 3.92 -24.75 15.14
N ALA A 26 3.58 -25.11 13.90
CA ALA A 26 3.75 -26.46 13.35
C ALA A 26 5.20 -26.79 12.97
N GLY A 27 6.16 -25.90 13.21
CA GLY A 27 7.57 -26.10 12.89
C GLY A 27 7.92 -25.92 11.41
N LEU A 28 6.98 -25.46 10.58
CA LEU A 28 7.19 -25.23 9.16
C LEU A 28 8.02 -23.95 8.95
N LYS A 29 9.06 -24.06 8.13
CA LYS A 29 9.93 -22.92 7.80
C LYS A 29 9.31 -22.06 6.70
N GLU A 30 9.73 -20.81 6.64
CA GLU A 30 9.27 -19.81 5.66
C GLU A 30 9.61 -20.20 4.21
N ASN A 31 10.54 -21.12 4.00
CA ASN A 31 10.99 -21.61 2.68
C ASN A 31 10.47 -23.03 2.33
N ASP A 32 9.73 -23.68 3.20
CA ASP A 32 9.20 -25.04 2.97
C ASP A 32 8.03 -24.97 1.96
N ARG A 33 8.38 -24.98 0.67
CA ARG A 33 7.42 -24.82 -0.44
C ARG A 33 6.95 -26.16 -1.04
N THR A 34 7.50 -27.27 -0.62
CA THR A 34 7.13 -28.58 -1.15
C THR A 34 5.98 -29.19 -0.33
N GLU A 35 5.10 -29.96 -1.00
CA GLU A 35 4.01 -30.67 -0.32
C GLU A 35 4.52 -31.64 0.75
N GLY A 36 5.71 -32.21 0.54
CA GLY A 36 6.34 -33.12 1.50
C GLY A 36 6.80 -32.46 2.80
N ASP A 37 7.02 -31.16 2.79
CA ASP A 37 7.47 -30.38 3.95
C ASP A 37 6.30 -29.79 4.77
N ASN A 38 5.06 -30.11 4.41
CA ASN A 38 3.85 -29.61 5.06
C ASN A 38 2.89 -30.74 5.47
N PRO A 39 3.28 -31.59 6.45
CA PRO A 39 2.51 -32.76 6.85
C PRO A 39 1.14 -32.42 7.43
N GLU A 40 0.92 -31.20 7.91
CA GLU A 40 -0.37 -30.72 8.44
C GLU A 40 -1.26 -30.10 7.36
N GLY A 41 -0.80 -29.99 6.11
CA GLY A 41 -1.56 -29.37 5.01
C GLY A 41 -1.92 -27.89 5.24
N LEU A 42 -1.16 -27.17 6.07
CA LEU A 42 -1.43 -25.76 6.38
C LEU A 42 -1.09 -24.87 5.18
N PRO A 43 -2.07 -24.17 4.58
CA PRO A 43 -1.83 -23.38 3.39
C PRO A 43 -0.93 -22.18 3.69
N TRP A 44 -0.20 -21.74 2.67
CA TRP A 44 0.47 -20.44 2.69
C TRP A 44 -0.58 -19.31 2.79
N PRO A 45 -0.20 -18.13 3.33
CA PRO A 45 -1.03 -16.95 3.19
C PRO A 45 -1.32 -16.65 1.72
N ASP A 46 -2.58 -16.33 1.42
CA ASP A 46 -2.97 -15.85 0.10
C ASP A 46 -2.44 -14.43 -0.11
N HIS A 47 -2.16 -14.09 -1.36
CA HIS A 47 -1.86 -12.73 -1.78
C HIS A 47 -3.08 -12.08 -2.41
N HIS A 48 -3.32 -10.82 -2.07
CA HIS A 48 -4.44 -10.07 -2.59
C HIS A 48 -3.98 -8.75 -3.20
N LEU A 49 -4.57 -8.38 -4.33
CA LEU A 49 -4.46 -7.06 -4.92
C LEU A 49 -5.86 -6.46 -5.00
N LEU A 50 -6.12 -5.40 -4.23
CA LEU A 50 -7.39 -4.70 -4.27
C LEU A 50 -7.22 -3.46 -5.15
N PHE A 51 -7.98 -3.39 -6.23
CA PHE A 51 -8.09 -2.23 -7.10
C PHE A 51 -9.37 -1.49 -6.75
N VAL A 52 -9.26 -0.24 -6.34
CA VAL A 52 -10.39 0.53 -5.85
C VAL A 52 -10.33 1.98 -6.33
N GLU A 53 -11.48 2.60 -6.35
CA GLU A 53 -11.66 4.04 -6.45
C GLU A 53 -12.45 4.49 -5.21
N HIS A 54 -11.99 5.53 -4.55
CA HIS A 54 -12.65 6.07 -3.36
C HIS A 54 -13.45 7.34 -3.70
N PRO A 55 -14.54 7.62 -2.98
CA PRO A 55 -15.07 8.97 -2.90
C PRO A 55 -14.03 9.91 -2.27
N HIS A 56 -14.36 11.19 -2.19
CA HIS A 56 -13.46 12.20 -1.61
C HIS A 56 -13.10 11.84 -0.17
N VAL A 57 -11.82 11.58 0.10
CA VAL A 57 -11.30 11.23 1.41
C VAL A 57 -9.88 11.76 1.61
N LEU A 58 -9.62 12.31 2.78
CA LEU A 58 -8.29 12.62 3.28
C LEU A 58 -7.87 11.54 4.28
N THR A 59 -6.65 11.03 4.14
CA THR A 59 -6.06 10.08 5.08
C THR A 59 -4.79 10.64 5.65
N LEU A 60 -4.68 10.70 6.99
CA LEU A 60 -3.46 11.07 7.70
C LEU A 60 -2.69 9.80 8.07
N GLY A 61 -1.46 9.68 7.60
CA GLY A 61 -0.58 8.56 7.92
C GLY A 61 0.05 8.70 9.31
N LYS A 62 0.69 7.64 9.80
CA LYS A 62 1.25 7.54 11.16
C LYS A 62 2.33 8.59 11.47
N SER A 63 3.07 9.03 10.46
CA SER A 63 4.12 10.06 10.58
C SER A 63 3.67 11.45 10.13
N GLY A 64 2.37 11.62 9.85
CA GLY A 64 1.81 12.88 9.41
C GLY A 64 1.54 13.84 10.55
N ASP A 65 1.54 15.13 10.20
CA ASP A 65 1.12 16.22 11.11
C ASP A 65 -0.31 16.65 10.77
N ALA A 66 -1.21 16.57 11.77
CA ALA A 66 -2.60 16.99 11.62
C ALA A 66 -2.73 18.48 11.20
N ASN A 67 -1.74 19.31 11.50
CA ASN A 67 -1.70 20.71 11.06
C ASN A 67 -1.56 20.88 9.53
N HIS A 68 -1.15 19.82 8.82
CA HIS A 68 -1.17 19.82 7.36
C HIS A 68 -2.59 19.74 6.78
N VAL A 69 -3.59 19.39 7.60
CA VAL A 69 -5.02 19.48 7.24
C VAL A 69 -5.47 20.93 7.47
N ILE A 70 -5.30 21.78 6.48
CA ILE A 70 -5.60 23.23 6.55
C ILE A 70 -7.09 23.54 6.48
N VAL A 71 -7.95 22.53 6.30
CA VAL A 71 -9.40 22.65 6.17
C VAL A 71 -10.04 22.14 7.44
N SER A 72 -11.00 22.92 8.01
CA SER A 72 -11.70 22.51 9.23
C SER A 72 -12.59 21.28 9.01
N SER A 73 -12.89 20.56 10.08
CA SER A 73 -13.78 19.40 10.06
C SER A 73 -15.17 19.72 9.54
N GLU A 74 -15.71 20.90 9.89
CA GLU A 74 -17.00 21.39 9.42
C GLU A 74 -16.97 21.58 7.90
N ARG A 75 -15.89 22.16 7.40
CA ARG A 75 -15.74 22.40 5.95
C ARG A 75 -15.54 21.11 5.17
N LEU A 76 -14.83 20.12 5.73
CA LEU A 76 -14.73 18.78 5.13
C LEU A 76 -16.10 18.12 5.04
N ALA A 77 -16.90 18.20 6.12
CA ALA A 77 -18.26 17.67 6.13
C ALA A 77 -19.17 18.34 5.09
N GLU A 78 -19.12 19.67 4.96
CA GLU A 78 -19.87 20.44 3.94
C GLU A 78 -19.49 20.00 2.51
N LEU A 79 -18.23 19.69 2.28
CA LEU A 79 -17.71 19.23 0.99
C LEU A 79 -17.93 17.72 0.74
N GLY A 80 -18.48 16.98 1.72
CA GLY A 80 -18.66 15.54 1.63
C GLY A 80 -17.33 14.76 1.59
N VAL A 81 -16.27 15.31 2.18
CA VAL A 81 -14.93 14.70 2.24
C VAL A 81 -14.78 13.94 3.55
N GLU A 82 -14.56 12.63 3.48
CA GLU A 82 -14.22 11.81 4.65
C GLU A 82 -12.81 12.16 5.17
N TYR A 83 -12.58 12.04 6.47
CA TYR A 83 -11.25 12.15 7.08
C TYR A 83 -10.97 10.93 7.96
N HIS A 84 -9.80 10.31 7.78
CA HIS A 84 -9.38 9.17 8.58
C HIS A 84 -7.90 9.26 8.97
N GLU A 85 -7.63 9.06 10.25
CA GLU A 85 -6.27 8.79 10.74
C GLU A 85 -5.99 7.30 10.62
N ILE A 86 -4.91 6.94 9.94
CA ILE A 86 -4.61 5.57 9.57
C ILE A 86 -3.14 5.22 9.84
N ASN A 87 -2.85 3.93 9.81
CA ASN A 87 -1.56 3.39 10.24
C ASN A 87 -0.57 3.10 9.09
N ARG A 88 -0.75 3.70 7.89
CA ARG A 88 0.24 3.66 6.81
C ARG A 88 1.41 4.60 7.08
N GLY A 89 2.53 4.37 6.42
CA GLY A 89 3.61 5.35 6.36
C GLY A 89 3.23 6.61 5.58
N GLY A 90 3.99 7.70 5.80
CA GLY A 90 3.77 8.98 5.14
C GLY A 90 2.84 9.92 5.90
N ASP A 91 2.60 11.07 5.30
CA ASP A 91 1.84 12.21 5.80
C ASP A 91 0.38 12.17 5.28
N ILE A 92 -0.22 13.32 5.01
CA ILE A 92 -1.56 13.41 4.45
C ILE A 92 -1.61 12.97 2.99
N THR A 93 -2.69 12.30 2.63
CA THR A 93 -2.98 11.93 1.23
C THR A 93 -4.47 12.11 0.96
N TYR A 94 -4.79 12.67 -0.20
CA TYR A 94 -6.15 12.74 -0.73
C TYR A 94 -6.39 11.59 -1.70
N HIS A 95 -7.59 11.00 -1.60
CA HIS A 95 -8.14 10.12 -2.61
C HIS A 95 -9.48 10.66 -3.09
N GLY A 96 -9.81 10.43 -4.35
CA GLY A 96 -11.07 10.90 -4.93
C GLY A 96 -11.39 10.23 -6.26
N PRO A 97 -12.56 10.55 -6.84
CA PRO A 97 -13.01 10.00 -8.11
C PRO A 97 -11.99 10.20 -9.23
N GLY A 98 -11.80 9.16 -10.06
CA GLY A 98 -10.82 9.12 -11.13
C GLY A 98 -9.40 8.72 -10.68
N GLN A 99 -9.14 8.57 -9.38
CA GLN A 99 -7.85 8.07 -8.87
C GLN A 99 -7.91 6.57 -8.66
N LEU A 100 -7.09 5.82 -9.39
CA LEU A 100 -6.90 4.39 -9.13
C LEU A 100 -6.05 4.21 -7.88
N VAL A 101 -6.59 3.47 -6.91
CA VAL A 101 -5.87 3.09 -5.69
C VAL A 101 -5.66 1.58 -5.68
N VAL A 102 -4.45 1.15 -5.34
CA VAL A 102 -4.11 -0.29 -5.29
C VAL A 102 -3.57 -0.64 -3.91
N TYR A 103 -4.18 -1.63 -3.29
CA TYR A 103 -3.76 -2.17 -2.00
C TYR A 103 -3.22 -3.59 -2.14
N PRO A 104 -1.89 -3.79 -2.24
CA PRO A 104 -1.29 -5.12 -2.23
C PRO A 104 -1.19 -5.64 -0.78
N ILE A 105 -1.86 -6.75 -0.51
CA ILE A 105 -1.72 -7.49 0.76
C ILE A 105 -0.90 -8.74 0.45
N LEU A 106 0.40 -8.65 0.67
CA LEU A 106 1.38 -9.66 0.26
C LEU A 106 2.16 -10.14 1.48
N ASP A 107 2.45 -11.43 1.53
CA ASP A 107 3.41 -12.00 2.46
C ASP A 107 4.83 -11.92 1.87
N LEU A 108 5.63 -10.98 2.35
CA LEU A 108 6.99 -10.72 1.84
C LEU A 108 7.98 -11.85 2.17
N ASP A 109 7.67 -12.74 3.11
CA ASP A 109 8.49 -13.95 3.32
C ASP A 109 8.52 -14.84 2.06
N GLN A 110 7.46 -14.75 1.24
CA GLN A 110 7.39 -15.47 -0.02
C GLN A 110 8.15 -14.78 -1.18
N PHE A 111 8.68 -13.58 -0.96
CA PHE A 111 9.46 -12.80 -1.92
C PHE A 111 10.80 -12.39 -1.34
N ARG A 112 10.83 -11.24 -0.67
CA ARG A 112 11.99 -10.69 0.01
C ARG A 112 11.55 -9.87 1.22
N THR A 113 12.11 -10.15 2.38
CA THR A 113 11.86 -9.45 3.65
C THR A 113 12.65 -8.13 3.71
N ASP A 114 12.29 -7.19 2.84
CA ASP A 114 12.94 -5.89 2.69
C ASP A 114 11.90 -4.87 2.20
N ILE A 115 11.52 -3.94 3.06
CA ILE A 115 10.51 -2.91 2.75
C ILE A 115 11.04 -1.91 1.70
N GLY A 116 12.33 -1.57 1.76
CA GLY A 116 12.92 -0.68 0.77
C GLY A 116 12.86 -1.29 -0.64
N TRP A 117 13.24 -2.55 -0.76
CA TRP A 117 13.08 -3.30 -1.99
C TRP A 117 11.61 -3.36 -2.45
N TYR A 118 10.69 -3.65 -1.55
CA TYR A 118 9.26 -3.72 -1.87
C TYR A 118 8.73 -2.39 -2.43
N LEU A 119 9.05 -1.27 -1.80
CA LEU A 119 8.67 0.06 -2.31
C LEU A 119 9.23 0.32 -3.72
N ARG A 120 10.49 -0.06 -3.98
CA ARG A 120 11.09 0.05 -5.32
C ARG A 120 10.39 -0.84 -6.35
N GLN A 121 9.89 -2.02 -5.96
CA GLN A 121 9.09 -2.87 -6.88
C GLN A 121 7.72 -2.25 -7.18
N LEU A 122 7.06 -1.63 -6.21
CA LEU A 122 5.81 -0.90 -6.46
C LEU A 122 6.03 0.28 -7.41
N GLU A 123 7.08 1.07 -7.20
CA GLU A 123 7.44 2.15 -8.11
C GLU A 123 7.73 1.64 -9.53
N GLU A 124 8.47 0.55 -9.65
CA GLU A 124 8.80 -0.05 -10.94
C GLU A 124 7.54 -0.51 -11.68
N ALA A 125 6.59 -1.14 -10.98
CA ALA A 125 5.32 -1.54 -11.56
C ALA A 125 4.57 -0.34 -12.15
N VAL A 126 4.50 0.77 -11.41
CA VAL A 126 3.85 2.01 -11.87
C VAL A 126 4.59 2.62 -13.06
N ILE A 127 5.93 2.69 -13.01
CA ILE A 127 6.74 3.24 -14.11
C ILE A 127 6.48 2.46 -15.41
N ARG A 128 6.46 1.13 -15.34
CA ARG A 128 6.16 0.28 -16.51
C ARG A 128 4.73 0.48 -17.00
N THR A 129 3.76 0.52 -16.09
CA THR A 129 2.37 0.78 -16.46
C THR A 129 2.23 2.14 -17.15
N CYS A 130 2.86 3.19 -16.64
CA CYS A 130 2.85 4.51 -17.28
C CYS A 130 3.49 4.48 -18.68
N ALA A 131 4.58 3.73 -18.84
CA ALA A 131 5.25 3.58 -20.14
C ALA A 131 4.36 2.90 -21.18
N ASP A 132 3.56 1.90 -20.79
CA ASP A 132 2.60 1.24 -21.68
C ASP A 132 1.53 2.22 -22.21
N TRP A 133 1.28 3.32 -21.48
CA TRP A 133 0.39 4.42 -21.87
C TRP A 133 1.13 5.61 -22.50
N GLY A 134 2.43 5.47 -22.81
CA GLY A 134 3.24 6.52 -23.43
C GLY A 134 3.60 7.67 -22.47
N VAL A 135 3.46 7.48 -21.16
CA VAL A 135 3.81 8.49 -20.14
C VAL A 135 5.19 8.18 -19.56
N THR A 136 6.16 9.04 -19.82
CA THR A 136 7.51 8.92 -19.24
C THR A 136 7.49 9.34 -17.77
N THR A 137 7.89 8.43 -16.90
CA THR A 137 7.94 8.64 -15.46
C THR A 137 9.23 8.08 -14.86
N GLY A 138 9.54 8.48 -13.64
CA GLY A 138 10.73 8.00 -12.95
C GLY A 138 10.69 8.26 -11.44
N ARG A 139 11.82 8.00 -10.80
CA ARG A 139 12.06 8.21 -9.38
C ARG A 139 12.84 9.50 -9.15
N ILE A 140 12.67 10.07 -7.96
CA ILE A 140 13.53 11.15 -7.45
C ILE A 140 14.26 10.61 -6.23
N ASP A 141 15.59 10.77 -6.19
CA ASP A 141 16.40 10.28 -5.09
C ASP A 141 15.96 10.86 -3.75
N GLY A 142 15.88 9.99 -2.73
CA GLY A 142 15.41 10.35 -1.40
C GLY A 142 13.88 10.49 -1.25
N LEU A 143 13.11 10.41 -2.35
CA LEU A 143 11.66 10.53 -2.31
C LEU A 143 10.98 9.21 -2.72
N THR A 144 9.95 8.82 -1.97
CA THR A 144 9.11 7.67 -2.32
C THR A 144 7.97 8.09 -3.21
N GLY A 145 7.72 7.31 -4.27
CA GLY A 145 6.66 7.55 -5.26
C GLY A 145 7.18 7.58 -6.68
N VAL A 146 6.29 7.87 -7.62
CA VAL A 146 6.62 7.98 -9.04
C VAL A 146 6.27 9.36 -9.56
N TRP A 147 7.12 9.90 -10.43
CA TRP A 147 7.07 11.29 -10.85
C TRP A 147 7.09 11.41 -12.38
N VAL A 148 6.30 12.33 -12.90
CA VAL A 148 6.34 12.75 -14.30
C VAL A 148 7.43 13.81 -14.46
N ASN A 149 8.26 13.67 -15.49
CA ASN A 149 9.36 14.57 -15.84
C ASN A 149 10.31 14.88 -14.67
N PRO A 150 10.93 13.89 -14.02
CA PRO A 150 11.78 14.12 -12.86
C PRO A 150 13.03 14.94 -13.18
N GLU A 151 13.48 15.02 -14.45
CA GLU A 151 14.75 15.62 -14.86
C GLU A 151 14.64 16.90 -15.70
N ALA A 152 13.48 17.29 -16.21
CA ALA A 152 13.36 18.24 -17.32
C ALA A 152 13.29 19.72 -16.93
N GLY A 153 13.81 20.17 -15.80
CA GLY A 153 13.77 21.59 -15.39
C GLY A 153 12.36 22.17 -15.13
N MET A 154 11.33 21.37 -15.35
CA MET A 154 9.95 21.64 -14.93
C MET A 154 9.75 21.09 -13.52
N SER A 155 8.88 21.71 -12.74
CA SER A 155 8.49 21.19 -11.44
C SER A 155 8.03 19.73 -11.57
N ALA A 156 8.73 18.81 -10.94
CA ALA A 156 8.36 17.39 -10.94
C ALA A 156 6.95 17.22 -10.36
N ARG A 157 6.12 16.45 -11.03
CA ARG A 157 4.74 16.18 -10.60
C ARG A 157 4.62 14.73 -10.18
N LYS A 158 4.22 14.51 -8.94
CA LYS A 158 3.98 13.16 -8.45
C LYS A 158 2.75 12.58 -9.12
N ILE A 159 2.92 11.47 -9.85
CA ILE A 159 1.81 10.74 -10.46
C ILE A 159 1.36 9.56 -9.59
N CYS A 160 2.24 9.07 -8.72
CA CYS A 160 1.86 8.03 -7.78
C CYS A 160 2.47 8.29 -6.40
N ALA A 161 1.62 8.37 -5.39
CA ALA A 161 2.00 8.35 -3.99
C ALA A 161 2.01 6.90 -3.47
N ILE A 162 2.94 6.57 -2.58
CA ILE A 162 3.05 5.24 -1.98
C ILE A 162 3.17 5.38 -0.47
N GLY A 163 2.30 4.69 0.26
CA GLY A 163 2.33 4.62 1.71
C GLY A 163 1.83 3.26 2.19
N VAL A 164 2.72 2.46 2.78
CA VAL A 164 2.43 1.08 3.19
C VAL A 164 2.51 0.91 4.70
N LYS A 165 1.87 -0.13 5.21
CA LYS A 165 2.11 -0.73 6.52
C LYS A 165 2.61 -2.14 6.32
N CYS A 166 3.52 -2.58 7.15
CA CYS A 166 3.97 -3.98 7.20
C CYS A 166 3.87 -4.51 8.63
N SER A 167 3.29 -5.68 8.78
CA SER A 167 3.20 -6.39 10.05
C SER A 167 3.59 -7.84 9.86
N ARG A 168 4.63 -8.31 10.54
CA ARG A 168 5.16 -9.67 10.38
C ARG A 168 5.42 -10.03 8.91
N TRP A 169 5.94 -9.07 8.15
CA TRP A 169 6.21 -9.16 6.72
C TRP A 169 4.97 -9.33 5.82
N VAL A 170 3.76 -9.13 6.36
CA VAL A 170 2.55 -8.97 5.56
C VAL A 170 2.27 -7.48 5.36
N THR A 171 2.03 -7.08 4.12
CA THR A 171 1.79 -5.68 3.73
C THR A 171 0.31 -5.34 3.72
N MET A 172 -0.01 -4.06 3.86
CA MET A 172 -1.31 -3.46 3.56
C MET A 172 -1.16 -1.98 3.23
N HIS A 173 -2.25 -1.33 2.85
CA HIS A 173 -2.24 -0.06 2.13
C HIS A 173 -1.45 -0.22 0.83
N GLY A 174 -0.94 0.84 0.23
CA GLY A 174 -0.26 0.69 -1.05
C GLY A 174 -0.01 2.00 -1.77
N LEU A 175 -0.62 2.15 -2.93
CA LEU A 175 -0.31 3.22 -3.87
C LEU A 175 -1.59 3.83 -4.49
N ALA A 176 -1.47 5.08 -4.92
CA ALA A 176 -2.54 5.85 -5.55
C ALA A 176 -1.96 6.86 -6.54
#